data_c379b6ba91bac2966c42c5aba87c4249
#
_entry.id   c379b6ba91bac2966c42c5aba87c4249
#
_cell.length_a   1.000
_cell.length_b   1.000
_cell.length_c   1.000
_cell.angle_alpha   90.00
_cell.angle_beta   90.00
_cell.angle_gamma   90.00
#
_symmetry.space_group_name_H-M   'P 1'
#
loop_
_entity.id
_entity.type
_entity.pdbx_description
1 polymer ?
#
loop_
_entity_poly.entity_id
_entity_poly.type
_entity_poly.pdbx_seq_one_letter_code
_entity_poly.pdbx_strand_id
1 'polypeptide(L)'
;MMLSLTAVTMSAQKKPVKYTFTEASDLTMVGKLMTDTPNPYHRVDTVKFKGFTAGENKQVRMSAGLAVAFRTDSKTVTVKTKYLDRGFPVNTGGLAARGYDLYIKKDGKWLWAASKVTHDQKPDDNVVLIGNLDGSMHECLMYLPILSEEKSIQIGVNEGATIEAIENPFRHRIGIFGSSFTHGISTSRAGMSYPDQLSRMTGLQFLSLGCSGNCKLQSYFADVLCAADVDAFVFDSFSNPTPEQIEERLFPFIEKVQAAHPGVPMIFQKTIYRESRNFNTGSDKSEGRRMEVVDSLMNIAVKKYPDVYFVTATCATAPNHETSVDGTHPSDYGYTLWAESIRKPIVKILRKYGIK
;
A
#
# COMPACT_ATOMS: atom_id res chain seq x y z
N MET A 1 -59.33 18.63 40.54
CA MET A 1 -58.05 19.31 40.46
C MET A 1 -56.97 18.22 40.29
N MET A 2 -56.57 17.95 39.06
CA MET A 2 -55.53 16.93 38.75
C MET A 2 -54.16 17.60 38.72
N LEU A 3 -53.28 17.21 39.61
CA LEU A 3 -51.88 17.63 39.58
C LEU A 3 -51.14 16.75 38.55
N SER A 4 -50.66 17.37 37.47
CA SER A 4 -49.75 16.74 36.52
C SER A 4 -48.31 16.82 37.06
N LEU A 5 -47.73 15.67 37.43
CA LEU A 5 -46.30 15.55 37.73
C LEU A 5 -45.55 15.48 36.38
N THR A 6 -44.87 16.55 36.01
CA THR A 6 -43.87 16.54 34.93
C THR A 6 -42.56 15.97 35.46
N ALA A 7 -42.22 14.76 35.08
CA ALA A 7 -40.90 14.20 35.36
C ALA A 7 -39.86 14.87 34.45
N VAL A 8 -38.99 15.69 35.02
CA VAL A 8 -37.81 16.27 34.36
C VAL A 8 -36.72 15.17 34.33
N THR A 9 -36.55 14.54 33.18
CA THR A 9 -35.41 13.64 32.95
C THR A 9 -34.15 14.50 32.78
N MET A 10 -33.32 14.58 33.82
CA MET A 10 -31.96 15.14 33.74
C MET A 10 -31.11 14.20 32.87
N SER A 11 -30.89 14.57 31.60
CA SER A 11 -29.84 13.96 30.79
C SER A 11 -28.48 14.27 31.40
N ALA A 12 -27.81 13.28 31.97
CA ALA A 12 -26.45 13.43 32.48
C ALA A 12 -25.54 13.77 31.28
N GLN A 13 -25.04 15.00 31.24
CA GLN A 13 -24.07 15.44 30.25
C GLN A 13 -22.79 14.58 30.42
N LYS A 14 -22.52 13.68 29.45
CA LYS A 14 -21.30 12.87 29.45
C LYS A 14 -20.10 13.82 29.43
N LYS A 15 -19.18 13.67 30.38
CA LYS A 15 -17.92 14.42 30.40
C LYS A 15 -17.20 14.19 29.06
N PRO A 16 -16.60 15.24 28.47
CA PRO A 16 -15.85 15.07 27.22
C PRO A 16 -14.70 14.09 27.45
N VAL A 17 -14.55 13.14 26.52
CA VAL A 17 -13.47 12.15 26.57
C VAL A 17 -12.16 12.88 26.26
N LYS A 18 -11.17 12.73 27.15
CA LYS A 18 -9.82 13.27 26.96
C LYS A 18 -8.93 12.22 26.29
N TYR A 19 -8.01 12.69 25.46
CA TYR A 19 -7.06 11.86 24.73
C TYR A 19 -5.63 12.33 24.93
N THR A 20 -4.71 11.38 25.01
CA THR A 20 -3.27 11.60 24.87
C THR A 20 -2.88 11.25 23.44
N PHE A 21 -2.00 12.05 22.83
CA PHE A 21 -1.60 11.90 21.42
C PHE A 21 -0.12 11.54 21.30
N THR A 22 0.16 10.60 20.42
CA THR A 22 1.52 10.17 20.04
C THR A 22 1.67 10.38 18.53
N GLU A 23 2.79 10.98 18.09
CA GLU A 23 3.10 11.08 16.65
C GLU A 23 3.34 9.67 16.09
N ALA A 24 2.71 9.37 14.97
CA ALA A 24 2.75 8.02 14.39
C ALA A 24 4.17 7.59 13.99
N SER A 25 5.03 8.55 13.64
CA SER A 25 6.45 8.29 13.34
C SER A 25 7.30 7.91 14.57
N ASP A 26 6.82 8.15 15.78
CA ASP A 26 7.47 7.73 17.02
C ASP A 26 7.15 6.26 17.38
N LEU A 27 6.22 5.66 16.62
CA LEU A 27 5.85 4.25 16.68
C LEU A 27 6.55 3.46 15.55
N THR A 28 6.22 2.19 15.38
CA THR A 28 6.86 1.36 14.36
C THR A 28 6.28 1.61 12.98
N MET A 29 7.04 2.29 12.13
CA MET A 29 6.69 2.48 10.72
C MET A 29 6.95 1.18 9.92
N VAL A 30 5.95 0.76 9.17
CA VAL A 30 5.96 -0.45 8.33
C VAL A 30 5.79 -0.06 6.86
N GLY A 31 6.38 -0.81 5.94
CA GLY A 31 6.18 -0.63 4.50
C GLY A 31 7.10 0.41 3.84
N LYS A 32 8.00 1.06 4.59
CA LYS A 32 8.93 2.06 4.05
C LYS A 32 10.04 1.42 3.21
N LEU A 33 10.09 1.75 1.92
CA LEU A 33 11.21 1.37 1.05
C LEU A 33 12.52 2.05 1.48
N MET A 34 12.48 3.37 1.69
CA MET A 34 13.58 4.15 2.24
C MET A 34 13.25 4.54 3.68
N THR A 35 14.05 4.08 4.62
CA THR A 35 13.85 4.33 6.06
C THR A 35 14.22 5.75 6.47
N ASP A 36 15.18 6.34 5.75
CA ASP A 36 15.74 7.67 6.04
C ASP A 36 15.23 8.69 5.01
N THR A 37 14.06 9.25 5.26
CA THR A 37 13.46 10.31 4.43
C THR A 37 13.20 11.55 5.30
N PRO A 38 13.37 12.79 4.78
CA PRO A 38 13.17 14.01 5.55
C PRO A 38 11.76 14.15 6.15
N ASN A 39 10.75 13.61 5.48
CA ASN A 39 9.41 13.43 6.03
C ASN A 39 9.18 11.93 6.29
N PRO A 40 8.84 11.50 7.52
CA PRO A 40 8.72 10.09 7.88
C PRO A 40 7.63 9.36 7.09
N TYR A 41 6.67 10.07 6.49
CA TYR A 41 5.57 9.51 5.72
C TYR A 41 5.86 9.43 4.21
N HIS A 42 7.02 9.92 3.75
CA HIS A 42 7.45 9.77 2.36
C HIS A 42 8.04 8.39 2.10
N ARG A 43 7.78 7.84 0.91
CA ARG A 43 8.34 6.57 0.45
C ARG A 43 9.74 6.72 -0.15
N VAL A 44 10.03 7.90 -0.71
CA VAL A 44 11.32 8.24 -1.34
C VAL A 44 11.80 9.60 -0.85
N ASP A 45 13.11 9.72 -0.64
CA ASP A 45 13.76 11.01 -0.41
C ASP A 45 13.91 11.78 -1.73
N THR A 46 12.98 12.70 -1.99
CA THR A 46 12.99 13.56 -3.18
C THR A 46 13.97 14.72 -3.10
N VAL A 47 14.67 14.90 -1.97
CA VAL A 47 15.81 15.81 -1.86
C VAL A 47 17.07 15.15 -2.43
N LYS A 48 17.26 13.88 -2.13
CA LYS A 48 18.40 13.06 -2.62
C LYS A 48 18.17 12.61 -4.06
N PHE A 49 17.02 12.06 -4.39
CA PHE A 49 16.72 11.51 -5.72
C PHE A 49 16.00 12.52 -6.60
N LYS A 50 16.52 12.72 -7.81
CA LYS A 50 16.04 13.70 -8.79
C LYS A 50 15.63 13.00 -10.09
N GLY A 51 15.12 13.78 -11.04
CA GLY A 51 14.68 13.28 -12.35
C GLY A 51 13.18 12.99 -12.46
N PHE A 52 12.48 12.99 -11.32
CA PHE A 52 11.03 12.82 -11.31
C PHE A 52 10.30 13.97 -12.00
N THR A 53 9.30 13.65 -12.80
CA THR A 53 8.28 14.62 -13.22
C THR A 53 7.51 15.15 -12.02
N ALA A 54 6.78 16.24 -12.16
CA ALA A 54 5.96 16.80 -11.08
C ALA A 54 4.95 15.79 -10.51
N GLY A 55 4.35 14.98 -11.39
CA GLY A 55 3.40 13.92 -10.99
C GLY A 55 4.07 12.78 -10.22
N GLU A 56 5.20 12.30 -10.69
CA GLU A 56 5.99 11.26 -10.02
C GLU A 56 6.51 11.74 -8.66
N ASN A 57 7.04 12.97 -8.62
CA ASN A 57 7.53 13.58 -7.38
C ASN A 57 6.43 13.66 -6.32
N LYS A 58 5.21 14.04 -6.72
CA LYS A 58 4.02 14.02 -5.85
C LYS A 58 3.72 12.59 -5.37
N GLN A 59 3.68 11.62 -6.28
CA GLN A 59 3.28 10.24 -5.96
C GLN A 59 4.26 9.54 -5.02
N VAL A 60 5.57 9.70 -5.19
CA VAL A 60 6.57 9.05 -4.33
C VAL A 60 6.59 9.61 -2.90
N ARG A 61 5.98 10.78 -2.67
CA ARG A 61 5.78 11.37 -1.35
C ARG A 61 4.47 10.96 -0.67
N MET A 62 3.54 10.34 -1.40
CA MET A 62 2.32 9.78 -0.81
C MET A 62 2.64 8.56 0.05
N SER A 63 1.83 8.33 1.08
CA SER A 63 2.04 7.27 2.07
C SER A 63 1.49 5.89 1.69
N ALA A 64 1.17 5.67 0.41
CA ALA A 64 0.63 4.39 -0.09
C ALA A 64 1.50 3.17 0.30
N GLY A 65 0.89 2.16 0.92
CA GLY A 65 1.58 0.96 1.40
C GLY A 65 2.36 1.15 2.70
N LEU A 66 2.32 2.36 3.32
CA LEU A 66 2.84 2.56 4.66
C LEU A 66 1.80 2.19 5.70
N ALA A 67 2.26 1.69 6.84
CA ALA A 67 1.44 1.45 8.01
C ALA A 67 2.20 1.78 9.30
N VAL A 68 1.46 1.90 10.40
CA VAL A 68 2.00 2.08 11.75
C VAL A 68 1.59 0.89 12.60
N ALA A 69 2.57 0.23 13.22
CA ALA A 69 2.33 -0.87 14.14
C ALA A 69 2.57 -0.41 15.59
N PHE A 70 1.60 -0.68 16.46
CA PHE A 70 1.62 -0.29 17.86
C PHE A 70 0.75 -1.22 18.70
N ARG A 71 0.85 -1.11 20.03
CA ARG A 71 -0.09 -1.76 20.94
C ARG A 71 -0.74 -0.74 21.87
N THR A 72 -1.98 -1.01 22.29
CA THR A 72 -2.73 -0.15 23.21
C THR A 72 -3.80 -0.94 23.98
N ASP A 73 -4.07 -0.53 25.20
CA ASP A 73 -5.19 -0.97 26.02
C ASP A 73 -6.35 0.04 26.03
N SER A 74 -6.28 1.04 25.16
CA SER A 74 -7.31 2.07 25.05
C SER A 74 -8.64 1.50 24.54
N LYS A 75 -9.74 1.97 25.12
CA LYS A 75 -11.10 1.67 24.62
C LYS A 75 -11.46 2.44 23.35
N THR A 76 -10.68 3.46 23.01
CA THR A 76 -10.90 4.30 21.82
C THR A 76 -9.58 4.67 21.20
N VAL A 77 -9.47 4.50 19.88
CA VAL A 77 -8.34 5.01 19.09
C VAL A 77 -8.86 6.10 18.17
N THR A 78 -8.17 7.22 18.16
CA THR A 78 -8.49 8.38 17.32
C THR A 78 -7.29 8.77 16.46
N VAL A 79 -7.52 9.54 15.39
CA VAL A 79 -6.46 10.07 14.53
C VAL A 79 -6.68 11.55 14.25
N LYS A 80 -5.61 12.34 14.34
CA LYS A 80 -5.51 13.71 13.82
C LYS A 80 -4.46 13.75 12.71
N THR A 81 -4.75 14.45 11.62
CA THR A 81 -3.83 14.52 10.50
C THR A 81 -3.65 15.95 10.02
N LYS A 82 -2.40 16.34 9.79
CA LYS A 82 -2.05 17.54 9.02
C LYS A 82 -1.55 17.11 7.65
N TYR A 83 -2.27 17.47 6.61
CA TYR A 83 -1.90 17.15 5.23
C TYR A 83 -1.03 18.23 4.60
N LEU A 84 -0.10 17.82 3.74
CA LEU A 84 0.58 18.67 2.77
C LEU A 84 -0.18 18.68 1.44
N ASP A 85 -0.71 17.50 1.04
CA ASP A 85 -1.54 17.35 -0.15
C ASP A 85 -2.52 16.18 0.00
N ARG A 86 -3.64 16.21 -0.76
CA ARG A 86 -4.68 15.19 -0.76
C ARG A 86 -5.23 14.96 -2.14
N GLY A 87 -5.29 13.70 -2.56
CA GLY A 87 -5.90 13.32 -3.82
C GLY A 87 -7.43 13.17 -3.70
N PHE A 88 -8.12 13.53 -4.80
CA PHE A 88 -9.55 13.35 -4.97
C PHE A 88 -9.84 12.64 -6.30
N PRO A 89 -9.40 11.39 -6.47
CA PRO A 89 -9.60 10.66 -7.72
C PRO A 89 -11.08 10.28 -7.89
N VAL A 90 -11.49 10.07 -9.13
CA VAL A 90 -12.86 9.67 -9.45
C VAL A 90 -13.11 8.17 -9.30
N ASN A 91 -12.06 7.36 -9.31
CA ASN A 91 -12.10 5.89 -9.28
C ASN A 91 -11.59 5.27 -7.98
N THR A 92 -11.33 6.07 -6.95
CA THR A 92 -10.87 5.59 -5.64
C THR A 92 -11.65 6.29 -4.55
N GLY A 93 -12.29 5.53 -3.68
CA GLY A 93 -13.11 6.07 -2.60
C GLY A 93 -12.30 6.87 -1.57
N GLY A 94 -12.98 7.78 -0.84
CA GLY A 94 -12.34 8.62 0.18
C GLY A 94 -11.64 7.84 1.29
N LEU A 95 -12.15 6.65 1.66
CA LEU A 95 -11.54 5.79 2.70
C LEU A 95 -10.16 5.29 2.28
N ALA A 96 -9.95 4.96 1.02
CA ALA A 96 -8.62 4.59 0.53
C ALA A 96 -7.74 5.82 0.30
N ALA A 97 -8.29 6.83 -0.38
CA ALA A 97 -7.50 7.99 -0.82
C ALA A 97 -6.98 8.85 0.34
N ARG A 98 -7.76 9.00 1.43
CA ARG A 98 -7.52 9.94 2.52
C ARG A 98 -7.81 9.37 3.91
N GLY A 99 -8.15 8.10 4.02
CA GLY A 99 -8.56 7.46 5.26
C GLY A 99 -7.49 6.52 5.82
N TYR A 100 -7.70 6.17 7.06
CA TYR A 100 -6.90 5.18 7.79
C TYR A 100 -7.64 3.86 7.85
N ASP A 101 -6.89 2.76 7.78
CA ASP A 101 -7.44 1.41 7.74
C ASP A 101 -6.79 0.56 8.84
N LEU A 102 -7.55 0.27 9.91
CA LEU A 102 -7.06 -0.36 11.13
C LEU A 102 -7.34 -1.86 11.11
N TYR A 103 -6.30 -2.62 11.39
CA TYR A 103 -6.35 -4.03 11.72
C TYR A 103 -5.92 -4.25 13.17
N ILE A 104 -6.57 -5.21 13.84
CA ILE A 104 -6.21 -5.65 15.19
C ILE A 104 -5.84 -7.14 15.11
N LYS A 105 -4.76 -7.52 15.80
CA LYS A 105 -4.29 -8.90 15.83
C LYS A 105 -5.11 -9.72 16.82
N LYS A 106 -5.70 -10.80 16.34
CA LYS A 106 -6.44 -11.77 17.16
C LYS A 106 -6.09 -13.18 16.70
N ASP A 107 -5.75 -14.05 17.63
CA ASP A 107 -5.38 -15.45 17.36
C ASP A 107 -4.27 -15.58 16.30
N GLY A 108 -3.27 -14.69 16.36
CA GLY A 108 -2.13 -14.62 15.45
C GLY A 108 -2.44 -14.05 14.06
N LYS A 109 -3.66 -13.57 13.79
CA LYS A 109 -4.09 -13.04 12.50
C LYS A 109 -4.46 -11.56 12.60
N TRP A 110 -4.12 -10.79 11.57
CA TRP A 110 -4.57 -9.41 11.41
C TRP A 110 -6.01 -9.41 10.89
N LEU A 111 -6.96 -9.00 11.73
CA LEU A 111 -8.37 -8.87 11.38
C LEU A 111 -8.71 -7.40 11.20
N TRP A 112 -9.49 -7.10 10.17
CA TRP A 112 -9.99 -5.75 9.95
C TRP A 112 -10.88 -5.30 11.12
N ALA A 113 -10.63 -4.08 11.60
CA ALA A 113 -11.33 -3.52 12.75
C ALA A 113 -12.13 -2.27 12.39
N ALA A 114 -11.54 -1.32 11.64
CA ALA A 114 -12.20 -0.07 11.30
C ALA A 114 -11.51 0.66 10.16
N SER A 115 -12.26 1.53 9.46
CA SER A 115 -11.71 2.54 8.54
C SER A 115 -12.45 3.86 8.70
N LYS A 116 -11.70 4.97 8.68
CA LYS A 116 -12.25 6.32 8.75
C LYS A 116 -11.42 7.30 7.91
N VAL A 117 -12.13 8.27 7.31
CA VAL A 117 -11.50 9.44 6.69
C VAL A 117 -11.36 10.53 7.75
N THR A 118 -10.19 11.15 7.83
CA THR A 118 -10.03 12.35 8.64
C THR A 118 -10.51 13.58 7.86
N HIS A 119 -11.15 14.50 8.57
CA HIS A 119 -11.56 15.78 8.02
C HIS A 119 -10.46 16.82 8.28
N ASP A 120 -10.00 17.46 7.24
CA ASP A 120 -8.90 18.43 7.33
C ASP A 120 -9.36 19.89 7.33
N GLN A 121 -10.65 20.12 7.26
CA GLN A 121 -11.20 21.47 7.26
C GLN A 121 -11.08 22.17 8.63
N LYS A 122 -10.78 21.38 9.67
CA LYS A 122 -10.50 21.88 11.02
C LYS A 122 -9.12 21.34 11.45
N PRO A 123 -8.12 22.20 11.69
CA PRO A 123 -6.76 21.79 12.03
C PRO A 123 -6.63 20.85 13.23
N ASP A 124 -7.63 20.85 14.12
CA ASP A 124 -7.68 20.04 15.33
C ASP A 124 -8.74 18.94 15.29
N ASP A 125 -9.25 18.59 14.11
CA ASP A 125 -10.30 17.58 13.98
C ASP A 125 -9.75 16.21 14.37
N ASN A 126 -10.25 15.69 15.50
CA ASN A 126 -9.89 14.40 16.05
C ASN A 126 -10.97 13.39 15.66
N VAL A 127 -10.66 12.49 14.74
CA VAL A 127 -11.60 11.51 14.25
C VAL A 127 -11.46 10.20 15.01
N VAL A 128 -12.55 9.72 15.60
CA VAL A 128 -12.61 8.40 16.23
C VAL A 128 -12.51 7.34 15.14
N LEU A 129 -11.38 6.62 15.12
CA LEU A 129 -11.16 5.51 14.19
C LEU A 129 -11.93 4.27 14.65
N ILE A 130 -11.79 3.91 15.94
CA ILE A 130 -12.54 2.84 16.59
C ILE A 130 -12.85 3.22 18.04
N GLY A 131 -13.98 2.76 18.57
CA GLY A 131 -14.37 2.93 19.96
C GLY A 131 -14.97 1.66 20.53
N ASN A 132 -15.22 1.67 21.84
CA ASN A 132 -15.81 0.56 22.59
C ASN A 132 -14.98 -0.74 22.55
N LEU A 133 -13.66 -0.63 22.47
CA LEU A 133 -12.78 -1.77 22.71
C LEU A 133 -12.89 -2.24 24.17
N ASP A 134 -12.54 -3.46 24.45
CA ASP A 134 -12.70 -4.11 25.77
C ASP A 134 -11.72 -3.59 26.85
N GLY A 135 -10.69 -2.84 26.45
CA GLY A 135 -9.65 -2.31 27.35
C GLY A 135 -8.52 -3.31 27.62
N SER A 136 -8.49 -4.46 26.93
CA SER A 136 -7.32 -5.33 26.94
C SER A 136 -6.23 -4.78 25.99
N MET A 137 -4.99 -5.27 26.13
CA MET A 137 -3.88 -4.87 25.25
C MET A 137 -4.06 -5.47 23.86
N HIS A 138 -4.18 -4.62 22.85
CA HIS A 138 -4.32 -4.99 21.45
C HIS A 138 -3.08 -4.60 20.64
N GLU A 139 -2.55 -5.52 19.82
CA GLU A 139 -1.62 -5.17 18.74
C GLU A 139 -2.43 -4.63 17.55
N CYS A 140 -2.05 -3.46 17.08
CA CYS A 140 -2.69 -2.70 16.01
C CYS A 140 -1.75 -2.50 14.82
N LEU A 141 -2.30 -2.58 13.60
CA LEU A 141 -1.65 -2.24 12.35
C LEU A 141 -2.55 -1.27 11.59
N MET A 142 -2.16 -0.01 11.50
CA MET A 142 -2.93 1.06 10.87
C MET A 142 -2.29 1.47 9.56
N TYR A 143 -2.91 1.10 8.43
CA TYR A 143 -2.48 1.55 7.09
C TYR A 143 -2.82 3.02 6.88
N LEU A 144 -1.91 3.71 6.20
CA LEU A 144 -2.00 5.13 5.88
C LEU A 144 -2.72 5.35 4.54
N PRO A 145 -3.24 6.58 4.28
CA PRO A 145 -3.92 6.90 3.02
C PRO A 145 -3.05 6.66 1.80
N ILE A 146 -3.64 6.18 0.69
CA ILE A 146 -2.87 5.87 -0.52
C ILE A 146 -2.64 7.06 -1.46
N LEU A 147 -3.42 8.14 -1.34
CA LEU A 147 -3.35 9.31 -2.24
C LEU A 147 -3.20 10.63 -1.48
N SER A 148 -2.58 10.59 -0.32
CA SER A 148 -2.31 11.76 0.50
C SER A 148 -0.82 11.87 0.83
N GLU A 149 -0.37 13.10 1.06
CA GLU A 149 0.93 13.45 1.60
C GLU A 149 0.71 14.08 2.98
N GLU A 150 1.17 13.44 4.02
CA GLU A 150 0.99 13.85 5.40
C GLU A 150 2.21 14.62 5.91
N LYS A 151 1.94 15.70 6.67
CA LYS A 151 2.96 16.41 7.45
C LYS A 151 3.12 15.83 8.84
N SER A 152 2.00 15.41 9.46
CA SER A 152 1.95 14.87 10.82
C SER A 152 0.70 14.00 10.94
N ILE A 153 0.86 12.85 11.61
CA ILE A 153 -0.22 11.93 11.96
C ILE A 153 -0.12 11.66 13.45
N GLN A 154 -1.14 12.06 14.20
CA GLN A 154 -1.20 11.83 15.63
C GLN A 154 -2.25 10.78 15.96
N ILE A 155 -1.84 9.72 16.64
CA ILE A 155 -2.72 8.66 17.15
C ILE A 155 -3.09 9.03 18.59
N GLY A 156 -4.39 9.16 18.85
CA GLY A 156 -4.92 9.48 20.16
C GLY A 156 -5.54 8.27 20.85
N VAL A 157 -5.22 8.09 22.13
CA VAL A 157 -5.79 7.08 23.01
C VAL A 157 -6.44 7.74 24.22
N ASN A 158 -7.34 7.05 24.94
CA ASN A 158 -7.94 7.59 26.15
C ASN A 158 -6.86 8.02 27.15
N GLU A 159 -7.08 9.15 27.85
CA GLU A 159 -6.17 9.61 28.91
C GLU A 159 -5.92 8.51 29.94
N GLY A 160 -4.65 8.20 30.21
CA GLY A 160 -4.22 7.12 31.09
C GLY A 160 -4.10 5.74 30.45
N ALA A 161 -4.52 5.57 29.18
CA ALA A 161 -4.27 4.35 28.45
C ALA A 161 -2.84 4.34 27.88
N THR A 162 -2.31 3.14 27.68
CA THR A 162 -1.00 2.89 27.08
C THR A 162 -1.08 2.96 25.57
N ILE A 163 -0.05 3.54 24.93
CA ILE A 163 0.25 3.37 23.51
C ILE A 163 1.76 3.21 23.36
N GLU A 164 2.20 2.14 22.72
CA GLU A 164 3.62 1.78 22.57
C GLU A 164 3.92 1.22 21.19
N ALA A 165 5.13 1.47 20.72
CA ALA A 165 5.67 0.79 19.54
C ALA A 165 5.78 -0.73 19.81
N ILE A 166 5.59 -1.54 18.78
CA ILE A 166 5.88 -2.97 18.80
C ILE A 166 6.99 -3.27 17.79
N GLU A 167 7.60 -4.43 17.85
CA GLU A 167 8.49 -4.89 16.77
C GLU A 167 7.73 -4.93 15.44
N ASN A 168 8.47 -4.75 14.33
CA ASN A 168 7.86 -4.86 13.00
C ASN A 168 7.20 -6.25 12.85
N PRO A 169 5.88 -6.31 12.61
CA PRO A 169 5.16 -7.57 12.54
C PRO A 169 5.49 -8.42 11.30
N PHE A 170 6.23 -7.87 10.36
CA PHE A 170 6.62 -8.51 9.12
C PHE A 170 8.15 -8.67 9.05
N ARG A 171 8.57 -9.81 8.50
CA ARG A 171 9.99 -10.15 8.33
C ARG A 171 10.42 -9.90 6.90
N HIS A 172 11.73 -9.78 6.70
CA HIS A 172 12.32 -9.52 5.40
C HIS A 172 11.77 -8.25 4.72
N ARG A 173 12.47 -7.76 3.76
CA ARG A 173 12.15 -6.50 3.07
C ARG A 173 12.05 -6.77 1.57
N ILE A 174 10.83 -6.83 1.05
CA ILE A 174 10.56 -7.13 -0.35
C ILE A 174 10.13 -5.82 -1.04
N GLY A 175 11.03 -5.19 -1.78
CA GLY A 175 10.71 -3.97 -2.53
C GLY A 175 9.75 -4.26 -3.69
N ILE A 176 8.60 -3.58 -3.77
CA ILE A 176 7.73 -3.65 -4.94
C ILE A 176 7.76 -2.33 -5.68
N PHE A 177 8.28 -2.32 -6.91
CA PHE A 177 8.14 -1.20 -7.83
C PHE A 177 7.05 -1.52 -8.87
N GLY A 178 6.04 -0.65 -8.95
CA GLY A 178 4.90 -0.95 -9.79
C GLY A 178 4.01 0.23 -10.16
N SER A 179 2.95 -0.12 -10.85
CA SER A 179 1.98 0.79 -11.45
C SER A 179 0.93 1.32 -10.45
N SER A 180 -0.19 1.80 -10.98
CA SER A 180 -1.40 2.12 -10.20
C SER A 180 -1.93 0.92 -9.43
N PHE A 181 -1.69 -0.29 -9.89
CA PHE A 181 -2.08 -1.51 -9.20
C PHE A 181 -1.30 -1.70 -7.90
N THR A 182 0.02 -1.50 -7.94
CA THR A 182 0.86 -1.51 -6.74
C THR A 182 0.56 -0.33 -5.80
N HIS A 183 0.17 0.82 -6.37
CA HIS A 183 -0.26 1.99 -5.61
C HIS A 183 -1.58 1.73 -4.83
N GLY A 184 -2.42 0.81 -5.31
CA GLY A 184 -3.70 0.45 -4.70
C GLY A 184 -4.88 1.28 -5.24
N ILE A 185 -4.78 1.82 -6.46
CA ILE A 185 -5.89 2.59 -7.07
C ILE A 185 -7.14 1.71 -7.16
N SER A 186 -8.29 2.29 -6.84
CA SER A 186 -9.63 1.68 -6.82
C SER A 186 -9.91 0.69 -5.69
N THR A 187 -9.01 0.57 -4.70
CA THR A 187 -9.36 -0.14 -3.47
C THR A 187 -10.41 0.62 -2.67
N SER A 188 -11.22 -0.08 -1.87
CA SER A 188 -12.19 0.56 -0.97
C SER A 188 -11.52 1.25 0.21
N ARG A 189 -10.36 0.76 0.67
CA ARG A 189 -9.56 1.22 1.80
C ARG A 189 -8.09 0.82 1.62
N ALA A 190 -7.18 1.48 2.31
CA ALA A 190 -5.74 1.40 2.08
C ALA A 190 -5.18 -0.03 2.14
N GLY A 191 -5.50 -0.80 3.18
CA GLY A 191 -4.97 -2.16 3.36
C GLY A 191 -5.48 -3.20 2.36
N MET A 192 -6.29 -2.82 1.36
CA MET A 192 -6.78 -3.74 0.32
C MET A 192 -5.91 -3.76 -0.94
N SER A 193 -4.83 -2.98 -1.00
CA SER A 193 -3.84 -3.13 -2.07
C SER A 193 -3.23 -4.55 -2.06
N TYR A 194 -2.84 -5.08 -3.22
CA TYR A 194 -2.30 -6.45 -3.23
C TYR A 194 -0.96 -6.60 -2.47
N PRO A 195 -0.05 -5.58 -2.42
CA PRO A 195 1.14 -5.67 -1.58
C PRO A 195 0.82 -5.78 -0.10
N ASP A 196 -0.15 -5.00 0.40
CA ASP A 196 -0.55 -5.02 1.80
C ASP A 196 -1.24 -6.33 2.18
N GLN A 197 -2.04 -6.89 1.28
CA GLN A 197 -2.62 -8.22 1.43
C GLN A 197 -1.53 -9.30 1.44
N LEU A 198 -0.54 -9.24 0.54
CA LEU A 198 0.60 -10.16 0.54
C LEU A 198 1.35 -10.12 1.85
N SER A 199 1.59 -8.94 2.43
CA SER A 199 2.26 -8.81 3.74
C SER A 199 1.49 -9.57 4.82
N ARG A 200 0.19 -9.35 4.93
CA ARG A 200 -0.66 -10.05 5.92
C ARG A 200 -0.78 -11.56 5.67
N MET A 201 -0.77 -12.00 4.41
CA MET A 201 -0.88 -13.41 4.04
C MET A 201 0.40 -14.21 4.25
N THR A 202 1.56 -13.55 4.18
CA THR A 202 2.86 -14.23 4.17
C THR A 202 3.71 -13.99 5.40
N GLY A 203 3.47 -12.90 6.13
CA GLY A 203 4.34 -12.42 7.19
C GLY A 203 5.63 -11.76 6.66
N LEU A 204 5.76 -11.53 5.34
CA LEU A 204 6.86 -10.80 4.72
C LEU A 204 6.49 -9.33 4.55
N GLN A 205 7.47 -8.42 4.65
CA GLN A 205 7.22 -7.00 4.48
C GLN A 205 7.33 -6.59 3.01
N PHE A 206 6.20 -6.37 2.35
CA PHE A 206 6.17 -5.84 0.99
C PHE A 206 6.17 -4.30 1.03
N LEU A 207 7.23 -3.70 0.46
CA LEU A 207 7.52 -2.26 0.51
C LEU A 207 7.04 -1.61 -0.78
N SER A 208 5.84 -1.02 -0.77
CA SER A 208 5.20 -0.51 -1.99
C SER A 208 5.83 0.78 -2.50
N LEU A 209 6.38 0.75 -3.71
CA LEU A 209 6.71 1.91 -4.54
C LEU A 209 5.80 1.93 -5.78
N GLY A 210 4.49 1.91 -5.56
CA GLY A 210 3.50 2.07 -6.64
C GLY A 210 3.41 3.52 -7.11
N CYS A 211 3.49 3.73 -8.43
CA CYS A 211 3.40 5.04 -9.07
C CYS A 211 2.38 4.99 -10.22
N SER A 212 1.15 5.45 -9.94
CA SER A 212 0.01 5.38 -10.86
C SER A 212 0.31 6.08 -12.19
N GLY A 213 0.24 5.33 -13.32
CA GLY A 213 0.55 5.82 -14.66
C GLY A 213 2.02 6.09 -14.94
N ASN A 214 2.90 5.93 -13.95
CA ASN A 214 4.27 6.43 -13.98
C ASN A 214 5.37 5.36 -13.77
N CYS A 215 5.02 4.11 -13.63
CA CYS A 215 5.99 2.99 -13.57
C CYS A 215 6.33 2.55 -15.01
N LYS A 216 7.42 3.08 -15.58
CA LYS A 216 7.81 2.86 -16.99
C LYS A 216 9.28 2.46 -17.15
N LEU A 217 9.85 1.76 -16.16
CA LEU A 217 11.24 1.30 -16.15
C LEU A 217 12.26 2.45 -16.32
N GLN A 218 11.96 3.62 -15.76
CA GLN A 218 12.82 4.81 -15.89
C GLN A 218 14.11 4.64 -15.07
N SER A 219 15.22 5.12 -15.61
CA SER A 219 16.55 5.00 -14.99
C SER A 219 16.63 5.67 -13.60
N TYR A 220 15.94 6.81 -13.39
CA TYR A 220 15.93 7.47 -12.08
C TYR A 220 15.13 6.72 -11.01
N PHE A 221 14.14 5.88 -11.38
CA PHE A 221 13.54 4.94 -10.44
C PHE A 221 14.49 3.78 -10.12
N ALA A 222 15.29 3.33 -11.10
CA ALA A 222 16.34 2.36 -10.82
C ALA A 222 17.36 2.91 -9.80
N ASP A 223 17.70 4.22 -9.83
CA ASP A 223 18.56 4.84 -8.81
C ASP A 223 17.99 4.74 -7.39
N VAL A 224 16.69 4.93 -7.24
CA VAL A 224 15.99 4.73 -5.95
C VAL A 224 16.10 3.30 -5.49
N LEU A 225 15.85 2.34 -6.39
CA LEU A 225 15.90 0.92 -6.07
C LEU A 225 17.32 0.45 -5.75
N CYS A 226 18.33 0.96 -6.45
CA CYS A 226 19.75 0.68 -6.14
C CYS A 226 20.17 1.11 -4.72
N ALA A 227 19.49 2.09 -4.14
CA ALA A 227 19.75 2.56 -2.78
C ALA A 227 18.85 1.94 -1.71
N ALA A 228 17.90 1.09 -2.10
CA ALA A 228 16.97 0.46 -1.18
C ALA A 228 17.63 -0.72 -0.46
N ASP A 229 17.42 -0.81 0.85
CA ASP A 229 17.82 -1.97 1.65
C ASP A 229 16.71 -3.03 1.58
N VAL A 230 16.91 -4.08 0.79
CA VAL A 230 15.90 -5.12 0.53
C VAL A 230 16.52 -6.51 0.37
N ASP A 231 15.76 -7.53 0.71
CA ASP A 231 16.11 -8.95 0.51
C ASP A 231 15.68 -9.48 -0.87
N ALA A 232 14.71 -8.82 -1.50
CA ALA A 232 14.19 -9.19 -2.83
C ALA A 232 13.46 -8.02 -3.48
N PHE A 233 13.30 -8.10 -4.80
CA PHE A 233 12.41 -7.20 -5.56
C PHE A 233 11.28 -7.96 -6.25
N VAL A 234 10.12 -7.29 -6.32
CA VAL A 234 8.99 -7.66 -7.15
C VAL A 234 8.64 -6.48 -8.05
N PHE A 235 8.40 -6.74 -9.33
CA PHE A 235 8.13 -5.70 -10.33
C PHE A 235 6.76 -5.90 -10.98
N ASP A 236 5.83 -4.97 -10.77
CA ASP A 236 4.59 -4.79 -11.54
C ASP A 236 4.79 -3.63 -12.52
N SER A 237 5.73 -3.77 -13.45
CA SER A 237 6.28 -2.65 -14.21
C SER A 237 5.93 -2.67 -15.70
N PHE A 238 4.98 -3.52 -16.14
CA PHE A 238 4.61 -3.64 -17.54
C PHE A 238 3.26 -3.03 -17.91
N SER A 239 2.56 -2.43 -16.94
CA SER A 239 1.24 -1.83 -17.14
C SER A 239 1.25 -0.46 -17.80
N ASN A 240 2.31 0.33 -17.57
CA ASN A 240 2.36 1.74 -17.98
C ASN A 240 3.28 2.02 -19.18
N PRO A 241 4.39 1.29 -19.41
CA PRO A 241 5.25 1.58 -20.53
C PRO A 241 4.61 1.15 -21.85
N THR A 242 5.01 1.83 -22.94
CA THR A 242 4.72 1.33 -24.30
C THR A 242 5.62 0.12 -24.63
N PRO A 243 5.29 -0.68 -25.68
CA PRO A 243 6.18 -1.74 -26.16
C PRO A 243 7.62 -1.23 -26.42
N GLU A 244 7.75 -0.10 -27.07
CA GLU A 244 9.04 0.51 -27.42
C GLU A 244 9.84 0.92 -26.16
N GLN A 245 9.16 1.44 -25.13
CA GLN A 245 9.80 1.74 -23.85
C GLN A 245 10.27 0.49 -23.12
N ILE A 246 9.55 -0.62 -23.24
CA ILE A 246 9.96 -1.90 -22.64
C ILE A 246 11.21 -2.42 -23.37
N GLU A 247 11.21 -2.40 -24.71
CA GLU A 247 12.36 -2.80 -25.54
C GLU A 247 13.61 -1.97 -25.21
N GLU A 248 13.46 -0.66 -25.07
CA GLU A 248 14.56 0.27 -24.76
C GLU A 248 15.10 0.09 -23.34
N ARG A 249 14.24 -0.14 -22.34
CA ARG A 249 14.58 0.11 -20.91
C ARG A 249 14.74 -1.14 -20.07
N LEU A 250 14.13 -2.27 -20.46
CA LEU A 250 14.07 -3.44 -19.59
C LEU A 250 15.46 -3.97 -19.21
N PHE A 251 16.32 -4.20 -20.17
CA PHE A 251 17.65 -4.76 -19.89
C PHE A 251 18.57 -3.78 -19.15
N PRO A 252 18.70 -2.50 -19.56
CA PRO A 252 19.45 -1.53 -18.78
C PRO A 252 18.93 -1.36 -17.34
N PHE A 253 17.63 -1.43 -17.13
CA PHE A 253 17.02 -1.37 -15.80
C PHE A 253 17.42 -2.59 -14.96
N ILE A 254 17.31 -3.81 -15.51
CA ILE A 254 17.72 -5.04 -14.83
C ILE A 254 19.21 -4.98 -14.47
N GLU A 255 20.08 -4.66 -15.43
CA GLU A 255 21.53 -4.60 -15.25
C GLU A 255 21.93 -3.61 -14.16
N LYS A 256 21.30 -2.43 -14.14
CA LYS A 256 21.57 -1.40 -13.15
C LYS A 256 21.18 -1.84 -11.73
N VAL A 257 19.98 -2.39 -11.55
CA VAL A 257 19.49 -2.83 -10.23
C VAL A 257 20.28 -4.07 -9.76
N GLN A 258 20.54 -5.03 -10.64
CA GLN A 258 21.28 -6.25 -10.31
C GLN A 258 22.73 -5.95 -9.92
N ALA A 259 23.37 -4.97 -10.58
CA ALA A 259 24.74 -4.54 -10.24
C ALA A 259 24.83 -3.95 -8.82
N ALA A 260 23.77 -3.26 -8.37
CA ALA A 260 23.70 -2.71 -7.01
C ALA A 260 23.31 -3.76 -5.96
N HIS A 261 22.62 -4.83 -6.36
CA HIS A 261 22.10 -5.88 -5.48
C HIS A 261 22.49 -7.28 -5.99
N PRO A 262 23.77 -7.65 -6.01
CA PRO A 262 24.22 -8.96 -6.50
C PRO A 262 23.63 -10.08 -5.64
N GLY A 263 23.02 -11.09 -6.28
CA GLY A 263 22.39 -12.24 -5.63
C GLY A 263 21.00 -11.99 -5.03
N VAL A 264 20.45 -10.79 -5.16
CA VAL A 264 19.09 -10.47 -4.72
C VAL A 264 18.08 -10.83 -5.83
N PRO A 265 17.05 -11.64 -5.56
CA PRO A 265 16.09 -12.04 -6.59
C PRO A 265 15.23 -10.87 -7.07
N MET A 266 15.09 -10.78 -8.38
CA MET A 266 14.25 -9.83 -9.11
C MET A 266 13.09 -10.57 -9.77
N ILE A 267 11.88 -10.42 -9.24
CA ILE A 267 10.69 -11.17 -9.68
C ILE A 267 9.76 -10.25 -10.46
N PHE A 268 9.75 -10.35 -11.77
CA PHE A 268 8.87 -9.60 -12.65
C PHE A 268 7.51 -10.31 -12.76
N GLN A 269 6.43 -9.53 -12.66
CA GLN A 269 5.06 -10.01 -12.84
C GLN A 269 4.55 -9.63 -14.23
N LYS A 270 3.94 -10.58 -14.94
CA LYS A 270 3.14 -10.25 -16.12
C LYS A 270 1.93 -9.44 -15.67
N THR A 271 1.62 -8.37 -16.41
CA THR A 271 0.43 -7.54 -16.12
C THR A 271 -0.84 -8.39 -16.16
N ILE A 272 -1.71 -8.17 -15.20
CA ILE A 272 -3.02 -8.84 -15.15
C ILE A 272 -3.90 -8.43 -16.32
N TYR A 273 -4.88 -9.27 -16.64
CA TYR A 273 -5.90 -8.96 -17.64
C TYR A 273 -6.72 -7.72 -17.21
N ARG A 274 -6.95 -6.80 -18.12
CA ARG A 274 -7.80 -5.63 -17.90
C ARG A 274 -9.18 -5.88 -18.50
N GLU A 275 -10.23 -5.71 -17.70
CA GLU A 275 -11.60 -6.00 -18.10
C GLU A 275 -12.11 -5.08 -19.23
N SER A 276 -11.51 -3.91 -19.40
CA SER A 276 -11.77 -3.04 -20.57
C SER A 276 -11.48 -3.69 -21.92
N ARG A 277 -10.74 -4.81 -21.96
CA ARG A 277 -10.43 -5.55 -23.19
C ARG A 277 -11.61 -6.37 -23.70
N ASN A 278 -12.57 -6.72 -22.85
CA ASN A 278 -13.67 -7.65 -23.17
C ASN A 278 -14.44 -7.27 -24.44
N PHE A 279 -14.73 -5.98 -24.60
CA PHE A 279 -15.50 -5.47 -25.74
C PHE A 279 -14.79 -4.33 -26.49
N ASN A 280 -13.67 -3.83 -25.98
CA ASN A 280 -12.85 -2.81 -26.64
C ASN A 280 -11.72 -3.46 -27.44
N THR A 281 -11.94 -3.73 -28.71
CA THR A 281 -10.98 -4.38 -29.60
C THR A 281 -9.68 -3.58 -29.76
N GLY A 282 -9.72 -2.24 -29.64
CA GLY A 282 -8.54 -1.39 -29.67
C GLY A 282 -7.67 -1.59 -28.43
N SER A 283 -8.28 -1.62 -27.25
CA SER A 283 -7.59 -1.91 -25.99
C SER A 283 -7.04 -3.33 -26.02
N ASP A 284 -7.79 -4.31 -26.48
CA ASP A 284 -7.35 -5.70 -26.55
C ASP A 284 -6.12 -5.86 -27.45
N LYS A 285 -6.14 -5.28 -28.67
CA LYS A 285 -5.01 -5.29 -29.58
C LYS A 285 -3.78 -4.61 -28.98
N SER A 286 -3.94 -3.46 -28.34
CA SER A 286 -2.84 -2.68 -27.75
C SER A 286 -2.20 -3.45 -26.58
N GLU A 287 -3.01 -3.98 -25.65
CA GLU A 287 -2.52 -4.77 -24.52
C GLU A 287 -1.90 -6.09 -24.99
N GLY A 288 -2.48 -6.75 -26.00
CA GLY A 288 -1.93 -7.96 -26.61
C GLY A 288 -0.51 -7.73 -27.13
N ARG A 289 -0.31 -6.69 -27.97
CA ARG A 289 1.02 -6.32 -28.47
C ARG A 289 2.02 -6.05 -27.36
N ARG A 290 1.62 -5.32 -26.31
CA ARG A 290 2.49 -5.07 -25.15
C ARG A 290 2.90 -6.36 -24.48
N MET A 291 1.97 -7.29 -24.25
CA MET A 291 2.28 -8.56 -23.60
C MET A 291 3.12 -9.50 -24.46
N GLU A 292 2.99 -9.46 -25.79
CA GLU A 292 3.88 -10.18 -26.71
C GLU A 292 5.34 -9.72 -26.56
N VAL A 293 5.58 -8.40 -26.51
CA VAL A 293 6.91 -7.84 -26.27
C VAL A 293 7.44 -8.23 -24.89
N VAL A 294 6.61 -8.14 -23.85
CA VAL A 294 6.99 -8.56 -22.48
C VAL A 294 7.38 -10.03 -22.45
N ASP A 295 6.56 -10.93 -23.02
CA ASP A 295 6.83 -12.36 -23.03
C ASP A 295 8.14 -12.66 -23.76
N SER A 296 8.37 -12.03 -24.93
CA SER A 296 9.60 -12.19 -25.70
C SER A 296 10.84 -11.77 -24.92
N LEU A 297 10.83 -10.54 -24.36
CA LEU A 297 11.99 -10.00 -23.66
C LEU A 297 12.23 -10.69 -22.32
N MET A 298 11.19 -11.02 -21.56
CA MET A 298 11.33 -11.74 -20.30
C MET A 298 11.83 -13.19 -20.51
N ASN A 299 11.45 -13.86 -21.61
CA ASN A 299 12.01 -15.16 -21.98
C ASN A 299 13.54 -15.10 -22.26
N ILE A 300 14.03 -13.96 -22.73
CA ILE A 300 15.47 -13.71 -22.86
C ILE A 300 16.07 -13.36 -21.48
N ALA A 301 15.44 -12.45 -20.73
CA ALA A 301 15.94 -11.96 -19.46
C ALA A 301 16.19 -13.09 -18.45
N VAL A 302 15.24 -13.99 -18.27
CA VAL A 302 15.35 -15.11 -17.30
C VAL A 302 16.44 -16.12 -17.66
N LYS A 303 16.92 -16.13 -18.92
CA LYS A 303 18.05 -16.96 -19.36
C LYS A 303 19.38 -16.21 -19.28
N LYS A 304 19.34 -14.88 -19.49
CA LYS A 304 20.55 -14.03 -19.56
C LYS A 304 21.03 -13.63 -18.17
N TYR A 305 20.10 -13.29 -17.28
CA TYR A 305 20.43 -12.74 -15.96
C TYR A 305 20.16 -13.76 -14.86
N PRO A 306 21.15 -14.10 -14.01
CA PRO A 306 20.90 -14.87 -12.80
C PRO A 306 19.96 -14.08 -11.88
N ASP A 307 19.22 -14.79 -11.03
CA ASP A 307 18.31 -14.21 -10.05
C ASP A 307 17.12 -13.40 -10.60
N VAL A 308 16.92 -13.40 -11.94
CA VAL A 308 15.74 -12.81 -12.59
C VAL A 308 14.69 -13.87 -12.86
N TYR A 309 13.46 -13.60 -12.46
CA TYR A 309 12.31 -14.50 -12.58
C TYR A 309 11.15 -13.78 -13.23
N PHE A 310 10.32 -14.55 -13.96
CA PHE A 310 9.07 -14.04 -14.53
C PHE A 310 7.90 -14.91 -14.08
N VAL A 311 6.87 -14.28 -13.51
CA VAL A 311 5.71 -14.96 -12.96
C VAL A 311 4.42 -14.39 -13.52
N THR A 312 3.40 -15.23 -13.63
CA THR A 312 2.07 -14.85 -14.09
C THR A 312 1.06 -15.19 -13.01
N ALA A 313 0.15 -14.28 -12.72
CA ALA A 313 -1.01 -14.55 -11.88
C ALA A 313 -1.92 -15.56 -12.59
N THR A 314 -2.26 -16.65 -11.91
CA THR A 314 -3.11 -17.72 -12.48
C THR A 314 -4.60 -17.36 -12.45
N CYS A 315 -4.97 -16.43 -11.59
CA CYS A 315 -6.34 -15.94 -11.46
C CYS A 315 -6.29 -14.46 -11.07
N ALA A 316 -6.47 -13.57 -12.01
CA ALA A 316 -6.52 -12.13 -11.77
C ALA A 316 -7.85 -11.51 -12.23
N THR A 317 -8.71 -12.31 -12.83
CA THR A 317 -10.10 -11.99 -13.18
C THR A 317 -11.02 -13.16 -12.85
N ALA A 318 -12.28 -12.90 -12.57
CA ALA A 318 -13.30 -13.92 -12.34
C ALA A 318 -14.04 -14.26 -13.63
N PRO A 319 -14.74 -15.43 -13.69
CA PRO A 319 -15.48 -15.83 -14.89
C PRO A 319 -16.56 -14.84 -15.35
N ASN A 320 -17.10 -14.06 -14.43
CA ASN A 320 -18.11 -13.01 -14.71
C ASN A 320 -17.49 -11.65 -15.10
N HIS A 321 -16.16 -11.54 -15.11
CA HIS A 321 -15.45 -10.31 -15.43
C HIS A 321 -15.77 -9.08 -14.55
N GLU A 322 -16.22 -9.30 -13.30
CA GLU A 322 -16.59 -8.21 -12.36
C GLU A 322 -15.50 -7.91 -11.33
N THR A 323 -14.22 -8.03 -11.71
CA THR A 323 -13.09 -7.81 -10.81
C THR A 323 -12.50 -6.40 -10.90
N SER A 324 -13.03 -5.54 -11.76
CA SER A 324 -12.54 -4.19 -11.99
C SER A 324 -13.57 -3.12 -11.63
N VAL A 325 -13.09 -1.92 -11.23
CA VAL A 325 -13.93 -0.75 -10.94
C VAL A 325 -14.19 0.08 -12.20
N ASP A 326 -13.18 0.23 -13.05
CA ASP A 326 -13.20 1.12 -14.23
C ASP A 326 -12.73 0.43 -15.52
N GLY A 327 -12.67 -0.91 -15.49
CA GLY A 327 -12.17 -1.73 -16.59
C GLY A 327 -10.65 -1.87 -16.63
N THR A 328 -9.92 -1.07 -15.86
CA THR A 328 -8.46 -1.10 -15.74
C THR A 328 -8.02 -1.54 -14.34
N HIS A 329 -8.52 -0.87 -13.31
CA HIS A 329 -8.07 -1.07 -11.93
C HIS A 329 -8.96 -2.10 -11.22
N PRO A 330 -8.34 -3.10 -10.55
CA PRO A 330 -9.09 -4.08 -9.78
C PRO A 330 -9.92 -3.45 -8.65
N SER A 331 -11.08 -4.03 -8.37
CA SER A 331 -11.77 -3.85 -7.10
C SER A 331 -11.05 -4.59 -5.98
N ASP A 332 -11.49 -4.46 -4.72
CA ASP A 332 -10.97 -5.27 -3.61
C ASP A 332 -10.99 -6.76 -3.93
N TYR A 333 -12.06 -7.23 -4.60
CA TYR A 333 -12.17 -8.62 -5.02
C TYR A 333 -11.08 -9.00 -6.04
N GLY A 334 -10.86 -8.16 -7.05
CA GLY A 334 -9.81 -8.39 -8.05
C GLY A 334 -8.40 -8.36 -7.42
N TYR A 335 -8.13 -7.41 -6.52
CA TYR A 335 -6.85 -7.37 -5.79
C TYR A 335 -6.63 -8.58 -4.89
N THR A 336 -7.69 -9.11 -4.26
CA THR A 336 -7.60 -10.30 -3.43
C THR A 336 -7.29 -11.54 -4.27
N LEU A 337 -8.00 -11.73 -5.38
CA LEU A 337 -7.72 -12.83 -6.33
C LEU A 337 -6.29 -12.75 -6.86
N TRP A 338 -5.81 -11.56 -7.19
CA TRP A 338 -4.44 -11.36 -7.62
C TRP A 338 -3.43 -11.72 -6.52
N ALA A 339 -3.59 -11.17 -5.32
CA ALA A 339 -2.70 -11.46 -4.20
C ALA A 339 -2.63 -12.96 -3.88
N GLU A 340 -3.77 -13.65 -3.83
CA GLU A 340 -3.84 -15.10 -3.61
C GLU A 340 -3.13 -15.89 -4.70
N SER A 341 -3.34 -15.52 -5.95
CA SER A 341 -2.80 -16.17 -7.15
C SER A 341 -1.28 -16.01 -7.23
N ILE A 342 -0.76 -14.80 -7.01
CA ILE A 342 0.67 -14.49 -7.15
C ILE A 342 1.50 -14.90 -5.93
N ARG A 343 0.89 -15.07 -4.76
CA ARG A 343 1.57 -15.44 -3.52
C ARG A 343 2.41 -16.71 -3.66
N LYS A 344 1.83 -17.78 -4.19
CA LYS A 344 2.53 -19.07 -4.28
C LYS A 344 3.79 -19.01 -5.15
N PRO A 345 3.77 -18.50 -6.40
CA PRO A 345 4.97 -18.41 -7.22
C PRO A 345 6.03 -17.48 -6.61
N ILE A 346 5.64 -16.33 -6.05
CA ILE A 346 6.58 -15.41 -5.38
C ILE A 346 7.26 -16.11 -4.20
N VAL A 347 6.50 -16.66 -3.25
CA VAL A 347 7.05 -17.32 -2.07
C VAL A 347 7.92 -18.52 -2.42
N LYS A 348 7.56 -19.28 -3.48
CA LYS A 348 8.38 -20.40 -3.98
C LYS A 348 9.78 -19.93 -4.43
N ILE A 349 9.86 -18.77 -5.09
CA ILE A 349 11.14 -18.16 -5.51
C ILE A 349 11.89 -17.65 -4.28
N LEU A 350 11.25 -16.86 -3.43
CA LEU A 350 11.87 -16.28 -2.24
C LEU A 350 12.51 -17.33 -1.33
N ARG A 351 11.87 -18.48 -1.17
CA ARG A 351 12.42 -19.61 -0.38
C ARG A 351 13.74 -20.15 -0.89
N LYS A 352 14.06 -20.03 -2.18
CA LYS A 352 15.38 -20.42 -2.74
C LYS A 352 16.51 -19.55 -2.18
N TYR A 353 16.18 -18.36 -1.71
CA TYR A 353 17.09 -17.37 -1.13
C TYR A 353 17.03 -17.33 0.41
N GLY A 354 16.37 -18.29 1.03
CA GLY A 354 16.23 -18.35 2.50
C GLY A 354 15.16 -17.40 3.08
N ILE A 355 14.44 -16.67 2.24
CA ILE A 355 13.37 -15.75 2.62
C ILE A 355 12.09 -16.55 2.89
N LYS A 356 11.64 -16.56 4.19
CA LYS A 356 10.53 -17.42 4.67
C LYS A 356 9.57 -16.64 5.55
#